data_582b884be173ff0f516f86b82400e5af
#
_entry.id   582b884be173ff0f516f86b82400e5af
#
_cell.length_a   1.000
_cell.length_b   1.000
_cell.length_c   1.000
_cell.angle_alpha   90.00
_cell.angle_beta   90.00
_cell.angle_gamma   90.00
#
_symmetry.space_group_name_H-M   'P 1'
#
loop_
_entity.id
_entity.type
_entity.pdbx_description
1 polymer ?
#
loop_
_entity_poly.entity_id
_entity_poly.type
_entity_poly.pdbx_seq_one_letter_code
_entity_poly.pdbx_strand_id
1 'polypeptide(L)'
;MNNIENKIKFNLILYNKSIQKKLGLDLNDFRRFSGRYKIEESGIIKEFDSYNNILLFDGFYGNNKRNGLGNEYKKINNETKLIFKGEYLDGKKWTGKYYEYDEDTNELIFECEYLNGKIEGQVKEYNKHNSQLAFSGYYLNGKRNGYGTEYESILLQETEYYYSNTKYKQIKIFCGEYLNGERKKGKEYNYKEKLIYEGEYLNGKRNGKGKIYDKDEYLIYEGEIENGIKHGKGKLYHYDEVIFEGEFLKGKKNGKGKEYHYDYQNKKNLLIFEGEFLNNYRLKGKEFYKNDKVKFEGEFLFKERLKGKLYDYDGSVVFELKNNNGLIEDDHNNTILLIGSNIREKIPKEKMKGKEYDSHGLLLFEGLFFKRQRWQGKMKSYYKDELVFEGEYLNGELWSGKGKEYIINF
;
A
#
# COMPACT_ATOMS: atom_id res chain seq x y z
N MET A 1 -15.77 52.12 -2.04
CA MET A 1 -15.79 53.53 -2.56
C MET A 1 -14.93 54.48 -1.74
N ASN A 2 -14.94 54.45 -0.41
CA ASN A 2 -14.20 55.41 0.43
C ASN A 2 -12.66 55.46 0.26
N ASN A 3 -12.03 54.37 -0.13
CA ASN A 3 -10.54 54.31 -0.24
C ASN A 3 -9.97 55.01 -1.49
N ILE A 4 -10.71 55.03 -2.60
CA ILE A 4 -10.26 55.71 -3.86
C ILE A 4 -10.42 57.21 -3.73
N GLU A 5 -11.53 57.67 -3.17
CA GLU A 5 -11.78 59.11 -2.92
C GLU A 5 -10.76 59.73 -1.95
N ASN A 6 -10.43 59.03 -0.89
CA ASN A 6 -9.41 59.46 0.08
C ASN A 6 -8.02 59.52 -0.57
N LYS A 7 -7.67 58.60 -1.45
CA LYS A 7 -6.37 58.57 -2.14
C LYS A 7 -6.25 59.72 -3.17
N ILE A 8 -7.34 60.10 -3.83
CA ILE A 8 -7.37 61.25 -4.76
C ILE A 8 -7.30 62.55 -3.97
N LYS A 9 -8.04 62.71 -2.88
CA LYS A 9 -8.00 63.87 -2.01
C LYS A 9 -6.58 64.02 -1.38
N PHE A 10 -5.95 62.96 -1.01
CA PHE A 10 -4.60 62.94 -0.46
C PHE A 10 -3.55 63.43 -1.48
N ASN A 11 -3.59 62.94 -2.72
CA ASN A 11 -2.70 63.39 -3.77
C ASN A 11 -2.83 64.87 -4.07
N LEU A 12 -4.05 65.43 -4.06
CA LEU A 12 -4.30 66.85 -4.21
C LEU A 12 -3.72 67.68 -3.05
N ILE A 13 -3.78 67.16 -1.87
CA ILE A 13 -3.25 67.85 -0.65
C ILE A 13 -1.72 67.80 -0.62
N LEU A 14 -1.06 66.74 -1.09
CA LEU A 14 0.39 66.57 -1.12
C LEU A 14 1.14 67.70 -1.87
N TYR A 15 0.50 68.27 -2.87
CA TYR A 15 1.12 69.30 -3.73
C TYR A 15 0.79 70.73 -3.33
N ASN A 16 -0.04 70.94 -2.28
CA ASN A 16 -0.46 72.30 -1.88
C ASN A 16 -0.25 72.60 -0.39
N LYS A 17 0.90 73.18 -0.09
CA LYS A 17 1.29 73.60 1.29
C LYS A 17 0.28 74.53 1.98
N SER A 18 -0.42 75.40 1.22
CA SER A 18 -1.44 76.29 1.74
C SER A 18 -2.69 75.53 2.23
N ILE A 19 -3.09 74.49 1.51
CA ILE A 19 -4.21 73.62 1.89
C ILE A 19 -3.81 72.79 3.12
N GLN A 20 -2.59 72.27 3.17
CA GLN A 20 -2.06 71.52 4.32
C GLN A 20 -2.16 72.37 5.62
N LYS A 21 -1.70 73.62 5.55
CA LYS A 21 -1.74 74.55 6.69
C LYS A 21 -3.16 74.91 7.09
N LYS A 22 -4.08 75.12 6.11
CA LYS A 22 -5.49 75.43 6.39
C LYS A 22 -6.26 74.27 7.01
N LEU A 23 -5.86 73.04 6.72
CA LEU A 23 -6.52 71.82 7.26
C LEU A 23 -5.88 71.36 8.54
N GLY A 24 -4.80 72.02 9.05
CA GLY A 24 -4.11 71.63 10.25
C GLY A 24 -3.46 70.25 10.17
N LEU A 25 -3.08 69.79 8.95
CA LEU A 25 -2.51 68.44 8.74
C LEU A 25 -1.05 68.44 9.15
N ASP A 26 -0.71 67.51 10.02
CA ASP A 26 0.65 67.23 10.45
C ASP A 26 1.30 66.06 9.72
N LEU A 27 2.53 65.70 10.08
CA LEU A 27 3.29 64.61 9.50
C LEU A 27 2.64 63.23 9.78
N ASN A 28 1.93 63.10 10.91
CA ASN A 28 1.27 61.90 11.31
C ASN A 28 -0.01 61.65 10.50
N ASP A 29 -0.73 62.73 10.12
CA ASP A 29 -1.88 62.64 9.21
C ASP A 29 -1.43 62.14 7.85
N PHE A 30 -0.32 62.62 7.30
CA PHE A 30 0.24 62.12 6.04
C PHE A 30 0.66 60.66 6.14
N ARG A 31 1.24 60.23 7.26
CA ARG A 31 1.57 58.86 7.52
C ARG A 31 0.30 57.99 7.51
N ARG A 32 -0.75 58.40 8.24
CA ARG A 32 -2.04 57.71 8.29
C ARG A 32 -2.68 57.52 6.93
N PHE A 33 -2.67 58.56 6.11
CA PHE A 33 -3.29 58.53 4.76
C PHE A 33 -2.47 57.74 3.73
N SER A 34 -1.16 57.59 3.94
CA SER A 34 -0.30 56.82 3.01
C SER A 34 -0.51 55.32 3.09
N GLY A 35 -1.14 54.83 4.15
CA GLY A 35 -1.28 53.39 4.44
C GLY A 35 0.02 52.72 4.90
N ARG A 36 1.16 53.29 4.55
CA ARG A 36 2.50 52.86 4.97
C ARG A 36 3.47 54.02 5.03
N TYR A 37 4.42 53.98 5.94
CA TYR A 37 5.52 54.94 6.00
C TYR A 37 6.85 54.26 6.25
N LYS A 38 7.95 54.93 5.91
CA LYS A 38 9.32 54.41 6.04
C LYS A 38 10.17 55.33 6.93
N ILE A 39 11.02 54.72 7.71
CA ILE A 39 12.04 55.40 8.47
C ILE A 39 13.40 54.78 8.11
N GLU A 40 14.40 55.59 7.86
CA GLU A 40 15.77 55.12 7.64
C GLU A 40 16.58 55.30 8.89
N GLU A 41 17.20 54.23 9.36
CA GLU A 41 18.10 54.23 10.52
C GLU A 41 19.36 53.44 10.15
N SER A 42 20.52 54.10 10.17
CA SER A 42 21.82 53.49 9.89
C SER A 42 21.90 52.73 8.57
N GLY A 43 21.23 53.22 7.50
CA GLY A 43 21.20 52.60 6.19
C GLY A 43 20.18 51.45 6.04
N ILE A 44 19.44 51.13 7.09
CA ILE A 44 18.36 50.16 7.08
C ILE A 44 17.02 50.90 7.00
N ILE A 45 16.15 50.51 6.10
CA ILE A 45 14.80 51.05 5.98
C ILE A 45 13.83 50.17 6.73
N LYS A 46 13.11 50.79 7.68
CA LYS A 46 11.98 50.18 8.40
C LYS A 46 10.67 50.69 7.79
N GLU A 47 9.84 49.79 7.34
CA GLU A 47 8.50 50.07 6.76
C GLU A 47 7.44 49.70 7.78
N PHE A 48 6.53 50.63 8.08
CA PHE A 48 5.46 50.46 9.06
C PHE A 48 4.09 50.62 8.45
N ASP A 49 3.12 49.89 8.98
CA ASP A 49 1.70 50.17 8.78
C ASP A 49 1.35 51.50 9.48
N SER A 50 0.67 52.40 8.77
CA SER A 50 0.40 53.74 9.28
C SER A 50 -0.75 53.82 10.28
N TYR A 51 -1.63 52.81 10.36
CA TYR A 51 -2.79 52.84 11.26
C TYR A 51 -2.42 52.36 12.68
N ASN A 52 -1.63 51.31 12.75
CA ASN A 52 -1.33 50.63 14.01
C ASN A 52 0.16 50.64 14.37
N ASN A 53 0.99 51.34 13.55
CA ASN A 53 2.42 51.48 13.74
C ASN A 53 3.20 50.15 13.84
N ILE A 54 2.70 49.12 13.13
CA ILE A 54 3.32 47.78 13.10
C ILE A 54 4.42 47.75 12.07
N LEU A 55 5.57 47.19 12.43
CA LEU A 55 6.69 46.94 11.55
C LEU A 55 6.26 45.89 10.51
N LEU A 56 6.34 46.25 9.22
CA LEU A 56 6.04 45.36 8.09
C LEU A 56 7.29 44.85 7.39
N PHE A 57 8.40 45.64 7.47
CA PHE A 57 9.65 45.25 6.85
C PHE A 57 10.81 46.01 7.52
N ASP A 58 11.93 45.34 7.67
CA ASP A 58 13.24 45.97 7.92
C ASP A 58 14.28 45.41 6.97
N GLY A 59 15.09 46.25 6.34
CA GLY A 59 16.11 45.78 5.41
C GLY A 59 16.58 46.85 4.43
N PHE A 60 17.29 46.37 3.42
CA PHE A 60 17.89 47.22 2.41
C PHE A 60 16.94 47.55 1.25
N TYR A 61 17.12 48.74 0.71
CA TYR A 61 16.41 49.26 -0.45
C TYR A 61 17.40 49.69 -1.52
N GLY A 62 17.05 49.47 -2.78
CA GLY A 62 17.70 49.99 -3.98
C GLY A 62 16.63 50.45 -4.99
N ASN A 63 16.80 51.62 -5.56
CA ASN A 63 15.83 52.20 -6.55
C ASN A 63 14.38 52.21 -6.03
N ASN A 64 14.17 52.61 -4.77
CA ASN A 64 12.87 52.61 -4.09
C ASN A 64 12.16 51.25 -3.93
N LYS A 65 12.84 50.17 -4.18
CA LYS A 65 12.36 48.82 -3.96
C LYS A 65 13.19 48.09 -2.89
N ARG A 66 12.60 47.14 -2.22
CA ARG A 66 13.33 46.21 -1.34
C ARG A 66 14.41 45.53 -2.18
N ASN A 67 15.67 45.61 -1.79
CA ASN A 67 16.81 45.07 -2.52
C ASN A 67 17.97 44.77 -1.55
N GLY A 68 18.47 43.54 -1.53
CA GLY A 68 19.38 43.04 -0.53
C GLY A 68 18.69 42.39 0.67
N LEU A 69 19.39 42.22 1.77
CA LEU A 69 18.88 41.54 2.96
C LEU A 69 17.73 42.28 3.63
N GLY A 70 16.74 41.57 4.10
CA GLY A 70 15.60 42.10 4.83
C GLY A 70 14.71 41.04 5.47
N ASN A 71 13.93 41.50 6.44
CA ASN A 71 12.92 40.74 7.13
C ASN A 71 11.55 41.33 6.84
N GLU A 72 10.58 40.48 6.52
CA GLU A 72 9.19 40.85 6.28
C GLU A 72 8.29 40.30 7.36
N TYR A 73 7.38 41.13 7.83
CA TYR A 73 6.48 40.81 8.92
C TYR A 73 5.01 40.95 8.47
N LYS A 74 4.15 40.19 9.12
CA LYS A 74 2.67 40.27 8.97
C LYS A 74 2.04 40.30 10.35
N LYS A 75 1.04 41.14 10.54
CA LYS A 75 0.20 41.09 11.72
C LYS A 75 -0.80 39.95 11.55
N ILE A 76 -0.80 39.03 12.50
CA ILE A 76 -1.77 37.94 12.60
C ILE A 76 -2.37 38.07 13.99
N ASN A 77 -3.69 38.28 14.05
CA ASN A 77 -4.39 38.63 15.29
C ASN A 77 -3.71 39.85 15.98
N ASN A 78 -3.18 39.72 17.16
CA ASN A 78 -2.50 40.81 17.89
C ASN A 78 -0.97 40.66 17.93
N GLU A 79 -0.41 39.72 17.18
CA GLU A 79 1.03 39.46 17.14
C GLU A 79 1.64 39.82 15.79
N THR A 80 2.87 40.27 15.80
CA THR A 80 3.66 40.51 14.59
C THR A 80 4.55 39.30 14.35
N LYS A 81 4.27 38.54 13.27
CA LYS A 81 5.01 37.34 12.89
C LYS A 81 5.99 37.63 11.76
N LEU A 82 7.19 37.08 11.84
CA LEU A 82 8.15 37.06 10.76
C LEU A 82 7.65 36.12 9.66
N ILE A 83 7.42 36.63 8.43
CA ILE A 83 6.95 35.82 7.30
C ILE A 83 8.00 35.58 6.22
N PHE A 84 9.08 36.37 6.23
CA PHE A 84 10.21 36.12 5.34
C PHE A 84 11.49 36.73 5.94
N LYS A 85 12.61 36.01 5.82
CA LYS A 85 13.94 36.45 6.16
C LYS A 85 14.91 36.05 5.06
N GLY A 86 15.51 37.03 4.37
CA GLY A 86 16.39 36.72 3.25
C GLY A 86 16.69 37.91 2.36
N GLU A 87 17.12 37.62 1.17
CA GLU A 87 17.44 38.60 0.15
C GLU A 87 16.24 38.93 -0.74
N TYR A 88 16.14 40.19 -1.09
CA TYR A 88 15.20 40.74 -2.06
C TYR A 88 15.94 41.19 -3.32
N LEU A 89 15.32 41.00 -4.46
CA LEU A 89 15.77 41.53 -5.74
C LEU A 89 14.59 42.24 -6.44
N ASP A 90 14.77 43.54 -6.70
CA ASP A 90 13.74 44.36 -7.32
C ASP A 90 12.35 44.31 -6.66
N GLY A 91 12.30 44.23 -5.35
CA GLY A 91 11.08 44.21 -4.54
C GLY A 91 10.46 42.79 -4.39
N LYS A 92 11.06 41.77 -4.98
CA LYS A 92 10.60 40.38 -4.86
C LYS A 92 11.50 39.60 -3.92
N LYS A 93 10.92 38.68 -3.15
CA LYS A 93 11.67 37.67 -2.38
C LYS A 93 12.56 36.89 -3.34
N TRP A 94 13.86 36.79 -3.07
CA TRP A 94 14.82 36.16 -3.97
C TRP A 94 15.42 34.89 -3.38
N THR A 95 16.10 34.99 -2.25
CA THR A 95 16.71 33.85 -1.56
C THR A 95 16.53 34.04 -0.04
N GLY A 96 16.03 33.00 0.65
CA GLY A 96 15.80 33.06 2.08
C GLY A 96 14.80 32.08 2.61
N LYS A 97 14.32 32.30 3.83
CA LYS A 97 13.31 31.47 4.49
C LYS A 97 11.96 32.18 4.51
N TYR A 98 10.91 31.48 4.18
CA TYR A 98 9.52 31.92 4.21
C TYR A 98 8.72 31.12 5.23
N TYR A 99 7.84 31.80 5.92
CA TYR A 99 6.97 31.24 6.95
C TYR A 99 5.53 31.68 6.69
N GLU A 100 4.59 30.75 6.81
CA GLU A 100 3.16 31.02 6.72
C GLU A 100 2.47 30.54 8.00
N TYR A 101 1.56 31.37 8.49
CA TYR A 101 0.82 31.11 9.72
C TYR A 101 -0.67 31.09 9.41
N ASP A 102 -1.39 30.22 10.11
CA ASP A 102 -2.86 30.22 10.09
C ASP A 102 -3.38 31.49 10.79
N GLU A 103 -4.32 32.18 10.14
CA GLU A 103 -4.82 33.47 10.63
C GLU A 103 -5.75 33.32 11.85
N ASP A 104 -6.41 32.17 12.02
CA ASP A 104 -7.34 31.92 13.12
C ASP A 104 -6.58 31.43 14.38
N THR A 105 -5.65 30.52 14.20
CA THR A 105 -4.93 29.88 15.32
C THR A 105 -3.62 30.54 15.67
N ASN A 106 -3.06 31.37 14.78
CA ASN A 106 -1.75 32.01 14.89
C ASN A 106 -0.56 31.00 14.88
N GLU A 107 -0.81 29.76 14.48
CA GLU A 107 0.19 28.69 14.45
C GLU A 107 0.90 28.62 13.10
N LEU A 108 2.16 28.18 13.11
CA LEU A 108 2.94 27.97 11.88
C LEU A 108 2.36 26.80 11.10
N ILE A 109 2.00 27.02 9.82
CA ILE A 109 1.46 26.00 8.94
C ILE A 109 2.39 25.61 7.79
N PHE A 110 3.37 26.48 7.46
CA PHE A 110 4.28 26.23 6.36
C PHE A 110 5.63 26.94 6.58
N GLU A 111 6.72 26.23 6.34
CA GLU A 111 8.08 26.74 6.34
C GLU A 111 8.81 26.25 5.09
N CYS A 112 9.42 27.15 4.34
CA CYS A 112 10.14 26.78 3.12
C CYS A 112 11.33 27.68 2.82
N GLU A 113 12.17 27.24 1.91
CA GLU A 113 13.24 28.02 1.32
C GLU A 113 12.78 28.65 0.00
N TYR A 114 13.28 29.85 -0.23
CA TYR A 114 13.21 30.55 -1.53
C TYR A 114 14.58 30.51 -2.18
N LEU A 115 14.60 30.16 -3.44
CA LEU A 115 15.78 30.22 -4.29
C LEU A 115 15.37 30.79 -5.63
N ASN A 116 16.10 31.85 -6.07
CA ASN A 116 15.82 32.54 -7.35
C ASN A 116 14.35 32.98 -7.50
N GLY A 117 13.73 33.47 -6.42
CA GLY A 117 12.35 33.95 -6.42
C GLY A 117 11.26 32.88 -6.47
N LYS A 118 11.61 31.63 -6.24
CA LYS A 118 10.68 30.49 -6.22
C LYS A 118 10.81 29.70 -4.92
N ILE A 119 9.71 29.03 -4.53
CA ILE A 119 9.77 28.02 -3.48
C ILE A 119 10.51 26.81 -4.04
N GLU A 120 11.72 26.62 -3.58
CA GLU A 120 12.64 25.55 -3.99
C GLU A 120 13.58 25.22 -2.84
N GLY A 121 13.76 23.91 -2.54
CA GLY A 121 14.57 23.47 -1.42
C GLY A 121 13.76 22.77 -0.34
N GLN A 122 14.24 22.85 0.89
CA GLN A 122 13.63 22.21 2.06
C GLN A 122 12.32 22.88 2.45
N VAL A 123 11.31 22.03 2.75
CA VAL A 123 9.97 22.45 3.14
C VAL A 123 9.48 21.63 4.32
N LYS A 124 8.73 22.31 5.20
CA LYS A 124 7.90 21.66 6.23
C LYS A 124 6.47 22.20 6.14
N GLU A 125 5.51 21.29 6.16
CA GLU A 125 4.10 21.60 6.25
C GLU A 125 3.57 21.10 7.59
N TYR A 126 2.72 21.90 8.24
CA TYR A 126 2.16 21.58 9.54
C TYR A 126 0.64 21.50 9.48
N ASN A 127 0.07 20.65 10.28
CA ASN A 127 -1.38 20.55 10.41
C ASN A 127 -1.92 21.76 11.19
N LYS A 128 -2.85 22.51 10.59
CA LYS A 128 -3.42 23.73 11.16
C LYS A 128 -4.22 23.52 12.45
N HIS A 129 -4.68 22.29 12.73
CA HIS A 129 -5.52 22.01 13.90
C HIS A 129 -4.74 21.60 15.15
N ASN A 130 -3.52 21.10 14.97
CA ASN A 130 -2.71 20.59 16.09
C ASN A 130 -1.23 20.93 15.99
N SER A 131 -0.84 21.74 15.00
CA SER A 131 0.52 22.26 14.77
C SER A 131 1.60 21.16 14.62
N GLN A 132 1.18 19.90 14.40
CA GLN A 132 2.12 18.81 14.17
C GLN A 132 2.58 18.80 12.72
N LEU A 133 3.82 18.34 12.50
CA LEU A 133 4.40 18.21 11.18
C LEU A 133 3.57 17.22 10.33
N ALA A 134 3.10 17.67 9.18
CA ALA A 134 2.34 16.87 8.21
C ALA A 134 3.21 16.38 7.04
N PHE A 135 4.23 17.19 6.66
CA PHE A 135 5.18 16.83 5.61
C PHE A 135 6.53 17.47 5.86
N SER A 136 7.60 16.76 5.51
CA SER A 136 8.96 17.30 5.45
C SER A 136 9.66 16.73 4.22
N GLY A 137 10.21 17.60 3.38
CA GLY A 137 10.85 17.15 2.14
C GLY A 137 11.33 18.30 1.28
N TYR A 138 11.47 18.03 -0.01
CA TYR A 138 11.91 18.99 -1.01
C TYR A 138 10.78 19.48 -1.91
N TYR A 139 10.85 20.76 -2.25
CA TYR A 139 9.99 21.39 -3.27
C TYR A 139 10.82 21.84 -4.46
N LEU A 140 10.21 21.73 -5.64
CA LEU A 140 10.70 22.32 -6.87
C LEU A 140 9.53 23.04 -7.55
N ASN A 141 9.72 24.33 -7.87
CA ASN A 141 8.67 25.18 -8.46
C ASN A 141 7.36 25.18 -7.66
N GLY A 142 7.44 25.18 -6.33
CA GLY A 142 6.26 25.21 -5.44
C GLY A 142 5.50 23.91 -5.29
N LYS A 143 6.06 22.78 -5.73
CA LYS A 143 5.45 21.44 -5.58
C LYS A 143 6.41 20.48 -4.95
N ARG A 144 5.87 19.50 -4.17
CA ARG A 144 6.68 18.40 -3.62
C ARG A 144 7.43 17.70 -4.75
N ASN A 145 8.75 17.58 -4.62
CA ASN A 145 9.63 16.99 -5.62
C ASN A 145 10.89 16.43 -4.94
N GLY A 146 11.39 15.26 -5.39
CA GLY A 146 12.48 14.60 -4.69
C GLY A 146 12.01 13.86 -3.42
N TYR A 147 12.87 13.70 -2.45
CA TYR A 147 12.57 12.91 -1.25
C TYR A 147 11.75 13.70 -0.22
N GLY A 148 10.76 13.03 0.38
CA GLY A 148 9.96 13.59 1.46
C GLY A 148 9.27 12.52 2.32
N THR A 149 8.80 12.96 3.48
CA THR A 149 8.08 12.13 4.46
C THR A 149 6.76 12.78 4.82
N GLU A 150 5.68 12.02 4.74
CA GLU A 150 4.34 12.43 5.20
C GLU A 150 4.06 11.84 6.57
N TYR A 151 3.36 12.62 7.35
CA TYR A 151 2.94 12.26 8.71
C TYR A 151 1.44 12.49 8.86
N GLU A 152 0.84 11.72 9.74
CA GLU A 152 -0.55 11.87 10.18
C GLU A 152 -0.59 11.99 11.70
N SER A 153 -1.54 12.76 12.21
CA SER A 153 -1.75 12.94 13.63
C SER A 153 -2.92 12.12 14.09
N ILE A 154 -2.68 11.13 14.94
CA ILE A 154 -3.72 10.28 15.53
C ILE A 154 -4.09 10.82 16.89
N LEU A 155 -5.39 11.04 17.12
CA LEU A 155 -5.92 11.37 18.44
C LEU A 155 -5.75 10.17 19.39
N LEU A 156 -5.01 10.37 20.47
CA LEU A 156 -4.96 9.39 21.56
C LEU A 156 -6.20 9.55 22.41
N GLN A 157 -7.09 8.53 22.42
CA GLN A 157 -8.22 8.48 23.35
C GLN A 157 -7.68 8.37 24.78
N GLU A 158 -7.89 9.40 25.60
CA GLU A 158 -7.73 9.27 27.05
C GLU A 158 -8.99 8.62 27.61
N THR A 159 -8.80 7.53 28.33
CA THR A 159 -9.84 6.93 29.18
C THR A 159 -10.19 7.91 30.31
N GLU A 160 -11.46 8.29 30.34
CA GLU A 160 -12.26 8.89 31.42
C GLU A 160 -11.58 9.75 32.49
N TYR A 161 -12.22 10.92 32.70
CA TYR A 161 -12.15 11.88 33.80
C TYR A 161 -11.13 13.04 33.69
N TYR A 162 -11.72 14.20 33.35
CA TYR A 162 -11.25 15.57 33.60
C TYR A 162 -10.10 16.18 32.78
N TYR A 163 -10.50 17.20 31.99
CA TYR A 163 -9.72 18.29 31.37
C TYR A 163 -8.89 18.03 30.12
N SER A 164 -9.44 18.47 29.00
CA SER A 164 -8.91 19.19 27.81
C SER A 164 -7.40 19.21 27.51
N ASN A 165 -6.72 18.09 27.47
CA ASN A 165 -5.46 17.99 26.75
C ASN A 165 -5.57 16.87 25.73
N THR A 166 -6.15 17.21 24.58
CA THR A 166 -6.16 16.33 23.42
C THR A 166 -4.70 16.05 23.02
N LYS A 167 -4.21 14.85 23.33
CA LYS A 167 -2.88 14.42 22.93
C LYS A 167 -2.96 13.77 21.55
N TYR A 168 -2.18 14.29 20.64
CA TYR A 168 -1.99 13.70 19.34
C TYR A 168 -0.66 12.94 19.29
N LYS A 169 -0.67 11.75 18.70
CA LYS A 169 0.55 11.04 18.32
C LYS A 169 0.78 11.26 16.83
N GLN A 170 1.94 11.79 16.50
CA GLN A 170 2.40 11.87 15.13
C GLN A 170 2.92 10.50 14.69
N ILE A 171 2.47 10.03 13.53
CA ILE A 171 2.92 8.78 12.91
C ILE A 171 3.39 9.06 11.48
N LYS A 172 4.40 8.33 11.05
CA LYS A 172 4.85 8.33 9.66
C LYS A 172 3.92 7.44 8.82
N ILE A 173 3.34 8.01 7.76
CA ILE A 173 2.44 7.27 6.85
C ILE A 173 3.08 6.97 5.49
N PHE A 174 4.03 7.80 5.04
CA PHE A 174 4.74 7.59 3.79
C PHE A 174 6.14 8.21 3.85
N CYS A 175 7.09 7.58 3.17
CA CYS A 175 8.40 8.17 2.92
C CYS A 175 8.92 7.70 1.56
N GLY A 176 9.36 8.65 0.70
CA GLY A 176 9.80 8.31 -0.63
C GLY A 176 9.97 9.50 -1.57
N GLU A 177 10.01 9.19 -2.85
CA GLU A 177 10.17 10.17 -3.93
C GLU A 177 8.83 10.74 -4.37
N TYR A 178 8.84 12.05 -4.60
CA TYR A 178 7.75 12.84 -5.18
C TYR A 178 8.15 13.37 -6.56
N LEU A 179 7.17 13.52 -7.42
CA LEU A 179 7.32 14.19 -8.71
C LEU A 179 6.10 15.07 -8.96
N ASN A 180 6.32 16.36 -9.14
CA ASN A 180 5.27 17.36 -9.43
C ASN A 180 4.09 17.37 -8.43
N GLY A 181 4.37 17.08 -7.14
CA GLY A 181 3.37 17.05 -6.07
C GLY A 181 2.83 15.68 -5.73
N GLU A 182 3.06 14.67 -6.56
CA GLU A 182 2.53 13.32 -6.37
C GLU A 182 3.62 12.32 -5.91
N ARG A 183 3.20 11.31 -5.15
CA ARG A 183 4.08 10.17 -4.81
C ARG A 183 4.49 9.45 -6.08
N LYS A 184 5.79 9.20 -6.26
CA LYS A 184 6.37 8.45 -7.39
C LYS A 184 6.80 7.06 -7.00
N LYS A 185 7.51 6.94 -5.88
CA LYS A 185 8.00 5.67 -5.34
C LYS A 185 8.30 5.82 -3.87
N GLY A 186 7.99 4.82 -3.04
CA GLY A 186 8.32 4.90 -1.62
C GLY A 186 7.74 3.78 -0.79
N LYS A 187 7.76 4.01 0.52
CA LYS A 187 7.29 3.12 1.58
C LYS A 187 6.08 3.74 2.25
N GLU A 188 5.02 2.95 2.38
CA GLU A 188 3.77 3.33 3.05
C GLU A 188 3.59 2.52 4.33
N TYR A 189 3.14 3.19 5.38
CA TYR A 189 3.03 2.62 6.71
C TYR A 189 1.58 2.72 7.21
N ASN A 190 1.18 1.80 8.07
CA ASN A 190 -0.11 1.85 8.74
C ASN A 190 -0.05 2.71 10.03
N TYR A 191 -1.20 2.82 10.71
CA TYR A 191 -1.34 3.59 11.96
C TYR A 191 -0.46 3.08 13.14
N LYS A 192 0.14 1.88 13.02
CA LYS A 192 1.14 1.32 13.96
C LYS A 192 2.57 1.53 13.48
N GLU A 193 2.77 2.33 12.41
CA GLU A 193 4.04 2.59 11.75
C GLU A 193 4.72 1.33 11.17
N LYS A 194 3.93 0.26 10.92
CA LYS A 194 4.39 -0.94 10.25
C LYS A 194 4.30 -0.78 8.74
N LEU A 195 5.32 -1.28 8.04
CA LEU A 195 5.38 -1.24 6.58
C LEU A 195 4.25 -2.08 5.97
N ILE A 196 3.44 -1.47 5.10
CA ILE A 196 2.34 -2.16 4.39
C ILE A 196 2.54 -2.22 2.87
N TYR A 197 3.35 -1.32 2.33
CA TYR A 197 3.65 -1.28 0.91
C TYR A 197 5.00 -0.62 0.66
N GLU A 198 5.74 -1.13 -0.32
CA GLU A 198 6.94 -0.53 -0.89
C GLU A 198 6.89 -0.67 -2.40
N GLY A 199 6.91 0.44 -3.14
CA GLY A 199 6.82 0.37 -4.60
C GLY A 199 6.54 1.69 -5.29
N GLU A 200 6.08 1.57 -6.52
CA GLU A 200 5.83 2.67 -7.45
C GLU A 200 4.39 3.18 -7.33
N TYR A 201 4.19 4.45 -7.70
CA TYR A 201 2.89 5.13 -7.70
C TYR A 201 2.66 5.82 -9.04
N LEU A 202 1.41 5.91 -9.43
CA LEU A 202 0.94 6.68 -10.58
C LEU A 202 -0.40 7.34 -10.22
N ASN A 203 -0.50 8.65 -10.42
CA ASN A 203 -1.70 9.45 -10.11
C ASN A 203 -2.21 9.19 -8.67
N GLY A 204 -1.28 9.20 -7.70
CA GLY A 204 -1.57 9.00 -6.28
C GLY A 204 -1.96 7.57 -5.85
N LYS A 205 -1.97 6.60 -6.77
CA LYS A 205 -2.31 5.19 -6.49
C LYS A 205 -1.09 4.30 -6.63
N ARG A 206 -1.02 3.23 -5.82
CA ARG A 206 -0.01 2.18 -5.98
C ARG A 206 -0.11 1.61 -7.40
N ASN A 207 0.98 1.67 -8.17
CA ASN A 207 1.00 1.25 -9.57
C ASN A 207 2.43 0.93 -9.99
N GLY A 208 2.62 -0.02 -10.92
CA GLY A 208 3.94 -0.48 -11.31
C GLY A 208 4.44 -1.64 -10.44
N LYS A 209 5.72 -1.71 -10.16
CA LYS A 209 6.31 -2.77 -9.33
C LYS A 209 6.22 -2.43 -7.85
N GLY A 210 5.83 -3.41 -7.03
CA GLY A 210 5.72 -3.20 -5.60
C GLY A 210 5.68 -4.47 -4.77
N LYS A 211 5.84 -4.28 -3.46
CA LYS A 211 5.77 -5.28 -2.40
C LYS A 211 4.64 -4.92 -1.45
N ILE A 212 3.83 -5.89 -1.09
CA ILE A 212 2.74 -5.73 -0.12
C ILE A 212 3.06 -6.59 1.08
N TYR A 213 2.89 -6.01 2.26
CA TYR A 213 3.13 -6.66 3.54
C TYR A 213 1.85 -6.80 4.34
N ASP A 214 1.79 -7.77 5.22
CA ASP A 214 0.67 -7.93 6.16
C ASP A 214 0.83 -7.04 7.41
N LYS A 215 -0.11 -7.19 8.36
CA LYS A 215 -0.10 -6.44 9.63
C LYS A 215 1.12 -6.71 10.53
N ASP A 216 1.82 -7.80 10.30
CA ASP A 216 3.00 -8.25 11.08
C ASP A 216 4.31 -8.05 10.30
N GLU A 217 4.25 -7.35 9.14
CA GLU A 217 5.34 -7.00 8.24
C GLU A 217 5.94 -8.20 7.45
N TYR A 218 5.22 -9.34 7.40
CA TYR A 218 5.59 -10.42 6.48
C TYR A 218 5.24 -10.02 5.04
N LEU A 219 6.16 -10.31 4.12
CA LEU A 219 5.91 -10.14 2.68
C LEU A 219 4.80 -11.09 2.23
N ILE A 220 3.72 -10.57 1.64
CA ILE A 220 2.60 -11.37 1.12
C ILE A 220 2.50 -11.34 -0.39
N TYR A 221 3.07 -10.31 -1.05
CA TYR A 221 3.07 -10.20 -2.50
C TYR A 221 4.26 -9.35 -2.97
N GLU A 222 4.87 -9.76 -4.07
CA GLU A 222 5.85 -8.99 -4.84
C GLU A 222 5.54 -9.14 -6.33
N GLY A 223 5.38 -8.02 -7.04
CA GLY A 223 5.08 -8.07 -8.47
C GLY A 223 4.48 -6.78 -9.01
N GLU A 224 3.78 -6.92 -10.13
CA GLU A 224 3.10 -5.82 -10.79
C GLU A 224 1.77 -5.49 -10.08
N ILE A 225 1.48 -4.21 -9.97
CA ILE A 225 0.29 -3.65 -9.32
C ILE A 225 -0.32 -2.64 -10.27
N GLU A 226 -1.62 -2.69 -10.42
CA GLU A 226 -2.40 -1.72 -11.18
C GLU A 226 -3.52 -1.16 -10.31
N ASN A 227 -3.54 0.17 -10.11
CA ASN A 227 -4.54 0.87 -9.28
C ASN A 227 -4.71 0.27 -7.87
N GLY A 228 -3.60 -0.15 -7.23
CA GLY A 228 -3.59 -0.76 -5.91
C GLY A 228 -3.93 -2.25 -5.87
N ILE A 229 -4.16 -2.90 -7.00
CA ILE A 229 -4.57 -4.31 -7.11
C ILE A 229 -3.47 -5.11 -7.82
N LYS A 230 -3.22 -6.34 -7.37
CA LYS A 230 -2.27 -7.28 -8.01
C LYS A 230 -2.65 -7.48 -9.48
N HIS A 231 -1.67 -7.29 -10.37
CA HIS A 231 -1.82 -7.40 -11.82
C HIS A 231 -0.56 -8.00 -12.43
N GLY A 232 -0.61 -8.41 -13.73
CA GLY A 232 0.57 -8.89 -14.43
C GLY A 232 1.31 -10.02 -13.71
N LYS A 233 2.63 -10.00 -13.74
CA LYS A 233 3.47 -11.03 -13.11
C LYS A 233 3.76 -10.72 -11.65
N GLY A 234 3.71 -11.75 -10.80
CA GLY A 234 4.02 -11.60 -9.38
C GLY A 234 4.12 -12.91 -8.62
N LYS A 235 4.53 -12.78 -7.35
CA LYS A 235 4.69 -13.89 -6.41
C LYS A 235 3.83 -13.64 -5.17
N LEU A 236 3.21 -14.70 -4.68
CA LEU A 236 2.56 -14.72 -3.35
C LEU A 236 3.47 -15.43 -2.37
N TYR A 237 3.45 -14.94 -1.15
CA TYR A 237 4.24 -15.47 -0.05
C TYR A 237 3.35 -15.83 1.14
N HIS A 238 3.81 -16.77 1.94
CA HIS A 238 3.27 -17.12 3.24
C HIS A 238 4.45 -17.38 4.18
N TYR A 239 4.60 -16.56 5.22
CA TYR A 239 5.78 -16.54 6.10
C TYR A 239 7.11 -16.48 5.33
N ASP A 240 7.20 -15.50 4.39
CA ASP A 240 8.35 -15.26 3.51
C ASP A 240 8.68 -16.38 2.50
N GLU A 241 7.91 -17.48 2.50
CA GLU A 241 8.06 -18.58 1.54
C GLU A 241 7.13 -18.41 0.33
N VAL A 242 7.65 -18.63 -0.87
CA VAL A 242 6.86 -18.51 -2.10
C VAL A 242 5.82 -19.63 -2.16
N ILE A 243 4.55 -19.27 -2.22
CA ILE A 243 3.43 -20.21 -2.41
C ILE A 243 2.84 -20.19 -3.82
N PHE A 244 3.10 -19.13 -4.57
CA PHE A 244 2.67 -19.00 -5.96
C PHE A 244 3.57 -18.01 -6.72
N GLU A 245 3.87 -18.33 -7.96
CA GLU A 245 4.53 -17.45 -8.92
C GLU A 245 3.80 -17.54 -10.25
N GLY A 246 3.35 -16.41 -10.80
CA GLY A 246 2.59 -16.42 -12.06
C GLY A 246 1.89 -15.11 -12.37
N GLU A 247 0.85 -15.22 -13.19
CA GLU A 247 0.10 -14.09 -13.71
C GLU A 247 -1.13 -13.78 -12.85
N PHE A 248 -1.44 -12.49 -12.73
CA PHE A 248 -2.57 -11.95 -12.00
C PHE A 248 -3.42 -11.04 -12.89
N LEU A 249 -4.73 -11.11 -12.70
CA LEU A 249 -5.68 -10.19 -13.29
C LEU A 249 -6.70 -9.77 -12.24
N LYS A 250 -6.80 -8.45 -11.98
CA LYS A 250 -7.73 -7.88 -10.98
C LYS A 250 -7.65 -8.59 -9.62
N GLY A 251 -6.42 -8.80 -9.12
CA GLY A 251 -6.15 -9.39 -7.82
C GLY A 251 -6.22 -10.91 -7.73
N LYS A 252 -6.60 -11.61 -8.78
CA LYS A 252 -6.77 -13.06 -8.82
C LYS A 252 -5.69 -13.71 -9.68
N LYS A 253 -5.25 -14.93 -9.32
CA LYS A 253 -4.40 -15.77 -10.19
C LYS A 253 -5.14 -16.00 -11.51
N ASN A 254 -4.51 -15.65 -12.64
CA ASN A 254 -5.11 -15.74 -13.96
C ASN A 254 -4.01 -15.82 -15.02
N GLY A 255 -4.07 -16.80 -15.91
CA GLY A 255 -2.99 -17.09 -16.84
C GLY A 255 -2.03 -18.16 -16.31
N LYS A 256 -0.77 -18.13 -16.73
CA LYS A 256 0.23 -19.16 -16.36
C LYS A 256 0.78 -18.93 -14.95
N GLY A 257 1.01 -20.04 -14.23
CA GLY A 257 1.62 -19.95 -12.91
C GLY A 257 2.04 -21.30 -12.32
N LYS A 258 2.77 -21.21 -11.22
CA LYS A 258 3.29 -22.32 -10.43
C LYS A 258 2.84 -22.16 -8.98
N GLU A 259 2.37 -23.23 -8.38
CA GLU A 259 2.05 -23.30 -6.95
C GLU A 259 3.07 -24.14 -6.23
N TYR A 260 3.43 -23.70 -5.03
CA TYR A 260 4.42 -24.35 -4.19
C TYR A 260 3.84 -24.66 -2.82
N HIS A 261 4.40 -25.69 -2.20
CA HIS A 261 4.21 -26.04 -0.80
C HIS A 261 5.57 -26.05 -0.11
N TYR A 262 5.68 -25.34 1.02
CA TYR A 262 6.93 -25.35 1.78
C TYR A 262 7.02 -26.59 2.67
N ASP A 263 8.04 -27.39 2.43
CA ASP A 263 8.35 -28.56 3.26
C ASP A 263 9.24 -28.12 4.43
N TYR A 264 8.63 -27.98 5.61
CA TYR A 264 9.33 -27.56 6.84
C TYR A 264 10.39 -28.55 7.31
N GLN A 265 10.25 -29.85 6.99
CA GLN A 265 11.23 -30.87 7.37
C GLN A 265 12.50 -30.74 6.54
N ASN A 266 12.37 -30.58 5.24
CA ASN A 266 13.50 -30.48 4.31
C ASN A 266 13.89 -29.03 3.98
N LYS A 267 13.18 -28.03 4.52
CA LYS A 267 13.41 -26.60 4.32
C LYS A 267 13.49 -26.22 2.84
N LYS A 268 12.57 -26.71 2.02
CA LYS A 268 12.52 -26.42 0.60
C LYS A 268 11.10 -26.20 0.09
N ASN A 269 10.97 -25.39 -0.96
CA ASN A 269 9.73 -25.23 -1.73
C ASN A 269 9.58 -26.42 -2.69
N LEU A 270 8.47 -27.15 -2.55
CA LEU A 270 8.08 -28.22 -3.45
C LEU A 270 7.09 -27.66 -4.49
N LEU A 271 7.38 -27.86 -5.77
CA LEU A 271 6.41 -27.56 -6.83
C LEU A 271 5.26 -28.55 -6.73
N ILE A 272 4.04 -28.04 -6.50
CA ILE A 272 2.82 -28.89 -6.41
C ILE A 272 1.94 -28.78 -7.65
N PHE A 273 2.02 -27.66 -8.38
CA PHE A 273 1.27 -27.48 -9.61
C PHE A 273 1.95 -26.48 -10.54
N GLU A 274 1.92 -26.76 -11.84
CA GLU A 274 2.31 -25.83 -12.91
C GLU A 274 1.29 -25.87 -14.03
N GLY A 275 0.73 -24.71 -14.40
CA GLY A 275 -0.30 -24.68 -15.43
C GLY A 275 -0.99 -23.33 -15.57
N GLU A 276 -2.21 -23.39 -16.08
CA GLU A 276 -3.06 -22.24 -16.30
C GLU A 276 -4.10 -22.09 -15.19
N PHE A 277 -4.35 -20.84 -14.81
CA PHE A 277 -5.30 -20.42 -13.79
C PHE A 277 -6.40 -19.54 -14.38
N LEU A 278 -7.59 -19.65 -13.85
CA LEU A 278 -8.71 -18.75 -14.12
C LEU A 278 -9.39 -18.38 -12.79
N ASN A 279 -9.37 -17.10 -12.44
CA ASN A 279 -10.03 -16.57 -11.23
C ASN A 279 -9.65 -17.33 -9.94
N ASN A 280 -8.35 -17.58 -9.70
CA ASN A 280 -7.75 -18.35 -8.61
C ASN A 280 -7.89 -19.88 -8.70
N TYR A 281 -8.59 -20.42 -9.69
CA TYR A 281 -8.74 -21.86 -9.86
C TYR A 281 -7.79 -22.39 -10.92
N ARG A 282 -7.26 -23.59 -10.70
CA ARG A 282 -6.50 -24.34 -11.73
C ARG A 282 -7.44 -24.66 -12.89
N LEU A 283 -7.01 -24.40 -14.13
CA LEU A 283 -7.77 -24.68 -15.34
C LEU A 283 -7.21 -25.89 -16.09
N LYS A 284 -5.90 -25.90 -16.29
CA LYS A 284 -5.19 -26.96 -17.00
C LYS A 284 -3.72 -26.96 -16.56
N GLY A 285 -3.12 -28.14 -16.38
CA GLY A 285 -1.71 -28.20 -16.03
C GLY A 285 -1.30 -29.54 -15.46
N LYS A 286 -0.18 -29.52 -14.72
CA LYS A 286 0.45 -30.67 -14.09
C LYS A 286 0.50 -30.50 -12.59
N GLU A 287 0.06 -31.51 -11.86
CA GLU A 287 0.32 -31.65 -10.43
C GLU A 287 1.52 -32.57 -10.23
N PHE A 288 2.25 -32.34 -9.16
CA PHE A 288 3.50 -33.05 -8.88
C PHE A 288 3.45 -33.76 -7.52
N TYR A 289 4.16 -34.87 -7.42
CA TYR A 289 4.53 -35.52 -6.18
C TYR A 289 5.71 -34.80 -5.50
N LYS A 290 6.00 -35.14 -4.25
CA LYS A 290 7.14 -34.59 -3.51
C LYS A 290 8.52 -34.88 -4.13
N ASN A 291 8.60 -35.86 -5.03
CA ASN A 291 9.80 -36.22 -5.78
C ASN A 291 9.92 -35.53 -7.13
N ASP A 292 9.14 -34.46 -7.35
CA ASP A 292 9.07 -33.66 -8.59
C ASP A 292 8.56 -34.45 -9.82
N LYS A 293 8.09 -35.70 -9.68
CA LYS A 293 7.40 -36.42 -10.75
C LYS A 293 5.96 -35.98 -10.90
N VAL A 294 5.45 -36.04 -12.13
CA VAL A 294 4.06 -35.68 -12.44
C VAL A 294 3.13 -36.67 -11.76
N LYS A 295 2.17 -36.16 -10.97
CA LYS A 295 1.08 -36.91 -10.35
C LYS A 295 -0.15 -36.97 -11.24
N PHE A 296 -0.51 -35.82 -11.83
CA PHE A 296 -1.64 -35.68 -12.73
C PHE A 296 -1.33 -34.66 -13.80
N GLU A 297 -1.75 -34.90 -15.02
CA GLU A 297 -1.69 -33.93 -16.12
C GLU A 297 -3.04 -33.86 -16.81
N GLY A 298 -3.67 -32.66 -16.80
CA GLY A 298 -4.99 -32.54 -17.38
C GLY A 298 -5.70 -31.22 -17.13
N GLU A 299 -7.03 -31.28 -17.24
CA GLU A 299 -7.95 -30.16 -17.03
C GLU A 299 -8.62 -30.27 -15.67
N PHE A 300 -8.95 -29.11 -15.10
CA PHE A 300 -9.56 -28.98 -13.79
C PHE A 300 -10.86 -28.19 -13.89
N LEU A 301 -11.81 -28.52 -13.05
CA LEU A 301 -13.02 -27.72 -12.82
C LEU A 301 -13.09 -27.36 -11.33
N PHE A 302 -12.90 -26.08 -11.01
CA PHE A 302 -12.72 -25.58 -9.65
C PHE A 302 -11.50 -26.25 -8.96
N LYS A 303 -11.73 -27.21 -8.07
CA LYS A 303 -10.68 -27.97 -7.38
C LYS A 303 -10.56 -29.43 -7.84
N GLU A 304 -11.49 -29.88 -8.71
CA GLU A 304 -11.58 -31.27 -9.11
C GLU A 304 -10.88 -31.51 -10.45
N ARG A 305 -10.21 -32.64 -10.58
CA ARG A 305 -9.63 -33.11 -11.85
C ARG A 305 -10.76 -33.54 -12.80
N LEU A 306 -10.87 -32.90 -13.98
CA LEU A 306 -11.94 -33.11 -14.92
C LEU A 306 -11.60 -34.15 -16.00
N LYS A 307 -10.41 -34.02 -16.59
CA LYS A 307 -9.94 -34.84 -17.70
C LYS A 307 -8.42 -34.84 -17.72
N GLY A 308 -7.78 -36.01 -17.91
CA GLY A 308 -6.33 -36.10 -17.98
C GLY A 308 -5.80 -37.49 -17.61
N LYS A 309 -4.51 -37.53 -17.28
CA LYS A 309 -3.81 -38.77 -16.94
C LYS A 309 -3.30 -38.68 -15.49
N LEU A 310 -3.54 -39.75 -14.73
CA LEU A 310 -2.96 -39.97 -13.41
C LEU A 310 -1.74 -40.88 -13.58
N TYR A 311 -0.68 -40.53 -12.89
CA TYR A 311 0.58 -41.26 -12.86
C TYR A 311 0.84 -41.79 -11.47
N ASP A 312 1.55 -42.92 -11.38
CA ASP A 312 2.09 -43.41 -10.12
C ASP A 312 3.38 -42.68 -9.73
N TYR A 313 3.95 -43.06 -8.55
CA TYR A 313 5.17 -42.45 -8.04
C TYR A 313 6.40 -42.74 -8.93
N ASP A 314 6.34 -43.74 -9.78
CA ASP A 314 7.39 -44.09 -10.75
C ASP A 314 7.26 -43.37 -12.08
N GLY A 315 6.10 -42.75 -12.34
CA GLY A 315 5.78 -42.00 -13.54
C GLY A 315 5.07 -42.82 -14.61
N SER A 316 4.59 -44.03 -14.28
CA SER A 316 3.76 -44.85 -15.19
C SER A 316 2.31 -44.36 -15.15
N VAL A 317 1.62 -44.39 -16.30
CA VAL A 317 0.18 -44.02 -16.36
C VAL A 317 -0.64 -45.09 -15.66
N VAL A 318 -1.23 -44.72 -14.52
CA VAL A 318 -2.14 -45.60 -13.76
C VAL A 318 -3.55 -45.54 -14.35
N PHE A 319 -3.95 -44.35 -14.76
CA PHE A 319 -5.32 -44.13 -15.19
C PHE A 319 -5.47 -42.94 -16.16
N GLU A 320 -6.39 -43.03 -17.10
CA GLU A 320 -6.81 -41.95 -17.97
C GLU A 320 -8.25 -41.52 -17.62
N LEU A 321 -8.37 -40.28 -17.09
CA LEU A 321 -9.68 -39.70 -16.79
C LEU A 321 -10.30 -39.12 -18.05
N LYS A 322 -11.47 -39.66 -18.44
CA LYS A 322 -12.26 -39.19 -19.58
C LYS A 322 -13.49 -38.44 -19.08
N ASN A 323 -14.11 -37.63 -19.94
CA ASN A 323 -15.37 -36.93 -19.64
C ASN A 323 -16.38 -37.93 -19.01
N ASN A 324 -16.98 -37.55 -17.88
CA ASN A 324 -17.95 -38.31 -17.07
C ASN A 324 -17.38 -39.17 -15.92
N ASN A 325 -16.07 -39.21 -15.68
CA ASN A 325 -15.50 -39.86 -14.50
C ASN A 325 -14.98 -38.81 -13.56
N GLY A 326 -15.07 -38.98 -12.24
CA GLY A 326 -14.59 -38.05 -11.22
C GLY A 326 -13.41 -38.60 -10.44
N LEU A 327 -12.43 -37.75 -10.20
CA LEU A 327 -11.34 -38.00 -9.28
C LEU A 327 -11.51 -37.14 -8.05
N ILE A 328 -11.53 -37.75 -6.87
CA ILE A 328 -11.66 -37.05 -5.57
C ILE A 328 -10.48 -37.45 -4.72
N GLU A 329 -9.92 -36.51 -3.96
CA GLU A 329 -8.99 -36.83 -2.87
C GLU A 329 -9.76 -36.97 -1.55
N ASP A 330 -9.45 -38.01 -0.78
CA ASP A 330 -9.99 -38.17 0.56
C ASP A 330 -9.17 -37.37 1.60
N ASP A 331 -9.62 -37.40 2.85
CA ASP A 331 -8.96 -36.68 3.96
C ASP A 331 -7.54 -37.22 4.28
N HIS A 332 -7.17 -38.39 3.73
CA HIS A 332 -5.85 -39.02 3.87
C HIS A 332 -4.95 -38.82 2.64
N ASN A 333 -5.35 -37.91 1.71
CA ASN A 333 -4.71 -37.69 0.40
C ASN A 333 -4.73 -38.90 -0.55
N ASN A 334 -5.62 -39.85 -0.35
CA ASN A 334 -5.84 -40.92 -1.31
C ASN A 334 -6.69 -40.41 -2.46
N THR A 335 -6.42 -40.91 -3.66
CA THR A 335 -7.14 -40.52 -4.86
C THR A 335 -8.26 -41.51 -5.15
N ILE A 336 -9.51 -41.09 -5.10
CA ILE A 336 -10.69 -41.92 -5.43
C ILE A 336 -11.19 -41.61 -6.83
N LEU A 337 -11.18 -42.58 -7.70
CA LEU A 337 -11.76 -42.52 -9.02
C LEU A 337 -13.20 -43.08 -9.00
N LEU A 338 -14.16 -42.25 -9.33
CA LEU A 338 -15.57 -42.66 -9.48
C LEU A 338 -15.97 -42.71 -10.96
N ILE A 339 -16.48 -43.85 -11.38
CA ILE A 339 -16.86 -44.12 -12.78
C ILE A 339 -18.38 -43.88 -12.95
N GLY A 340 -18.76 -43.04 -13.91
CA GLY A 340 -20.16 -42.77 -14.25
C GLY A 340 -20.87 -41.76 -13.35
N SER A 341 -20.13 -40.91 -12.63
CA SER A 341 -20.70 -39.94 -11.70
C SER A 341 -20.99 -38.58 -12.33
N ASN A 342 -22.11 -37.99 -11.94
CA ASN A 342 -22.33 -36.56 -12.06
C ASN A 342 -21.46 -35.86 -10.98
N ILE A 343 -20.24 -35.43 -11.34
CA ILE A 343 -19.25 -34.79 -10.48
C ILE A 343 -19.80 -33.52 -9.79
N ARG A 344 -20.92 -32.98 -10.27
CA ARG A 344 -21.56 -31.77 -9.76
C ARG A 344 -22.22 -31.95 -8.38
N GLU A 345 -22.51 -33.20 -7.96
CA GLU A 345 -23.07 -33.47 -6.64
C GLU A 345 -21.96 -33.69 -5.61
N LYS A 346 -21.94 -32.87 -4.56
CA LYS A 346 -20.94 -32.94 -3.48
C LYS A 346 -20.85 -34.30 -2.78
N ILE A 347 -21.94 -35.07 -2.76
CA ILE A 347 -22.00 -36.43 -2.21
C ILE A 347 -22.91 -37.25 -3.11
N PRO A 348 -22.40 -38.25 -3.86
CA PRO A 348 -23.22 -39.13 -4.66
C PRO A 348 -24.25 -39.87 -3.80
N LYS A 349 -25.52 -39.85 -4.20
CA LYS A 349 -26.63 -40.53 -3.52
C LYS A 349 -26.69 -42.02 -3.86
N GLU A 350 -26.00 -42.43 -4.92
CA GLU A 350 -26.02 -43.77 -5.45
C GLU A 350 -24.67 -44.48 -5.22
N LYS A 351 -24.69 -45.81 -5.27
CA LYS A 351 -23.46 -46.60 -5.23
C LYS A 351 -22.74 -46.50 -6.56
N MET A 352 -21.45 -46.15 -6.52
CA MET A 352 -20.67 -45.89 -7.72
C MET A 352 -19.47 -46.81 -7.80
N LYS A 353 -19.18 -47.31 -9.01
CA LYS A 353 -17.92 -48.05 -9.24
C LYS A 353 -16.73 -47.08 -9.17
N GLY A 354 -15.63 -47.54 -8.55
CA GLY A 354 -14.45 -46.72 -8.46
C GLY A 354 -13.21 -47.48 -8.06
N LYS A 355 -12.12 -46.79 -8.08
CA LYS A 355 -10.79 -47.22 -7.61
C LYS A 355 -10.21 -46.17 -6.73
N GLU A 356 -9.51 -46.56 -5.71
CA GLU A 356 -8.83 -45.68 -4.76
C GLU A 356 -7.34 -45.99 -4.78
N TYR A 357 -6.53 -44.97 -4.79
CA TYR A 357 -5.07 -45.05 -4.82
C TYR A 357 -4.50 -44.26 -3.68
N ASP A 358 -3.37 -44.70 -3.11
CA ASP A 358 -2.63 -43.92 -2.12
C ASP A 358 -1.88 -42.73 -2.74
N SER A 359 -1.15 -42.01 -1.89
CA SER A 359 -0.35 -40.84 -2.33
C SER A 359 0.82 -41.21 -3.26
N HIS A 360 1.18 -42.51 -3.37
CA HIS A 360 2.24 -43.01 -4.26
C HIS A 360 1.66 -43.62 -5.55
N GLY A 361 0.31 -43.66 -5.70
CA GLY A 361 -0.37 -44.22 -6.87
C GLY A 361 -0.64 -45.73 -6.78
N LEU A 362 -0.44 -46.36 -5.61
CA LEU A 362 -0.73 -47.78 -5.39
C LEU A 362 -2.24 -47.97 -5.20
N LEU A 363 -2.80 -49.01 -5.82
CA LEU A 363 -4.22 -49.31 -5.72
C LEU A 363 -4.60 -49.82 -4.34
N LEU A 364 -5.37 -49.04 -3.58
CA LEU A 364 -5.86 -49.39 -2.24
C LEU A 364 -7.19 -50.08 -2.27
N PHE A 365 -8.08 -49.72 -3.17
CA PHE A 365 -9.42 -50.32 -3.26
C PHE A 365 -9.97 -50.30 -4.68
N GLU A 366 -10.68 -51.31 -5.06
CA GLU A 366 -11.46 -51.38 -6.30
C GLU A 366 -12.84 -51.98 -6.04
N GLY A 367 -13.89 -51.19 -6.31
CA GLY A 367 -15.25 -51.69 -6.04
C GLY A 367 -16.31 -50.61 -6.11
N LEU A 368 -17.34 -50.79 -5.30
CA LEU A 368 -18.44 -49.84 -5.14
C LEU A 368 -18.15 -48.91 -3.97
N PHE A 369 -18.35 -47.62 -4.20
CA PHE A 369 -18.37 -46.57 -3.18
C PHE A 369 -19.81 -46.11 -2.92
N PHE A 370 -20.12 -45.78 -1.66
CA PHE A 370 -21.36 -45.14 -1.25
C PHE A 370 -21.04 -43.97 -0.33
N LYS A 371 -21.52 -42.80 -0.63
CA LYS A 371 -21.21 -41.56 0.10
C LYS A 371 -19.70 -41.31 0.28
N ARG A 372 -18.92 -41.64 -0.76
CA ARG A 372 -17.44 -41.55 -0.78
C ARG A 372 -16.72 -42.57 0.10
N GLN A 373 -17.41 -43.50 0.73
CA GLN A 373 -16.81 -44.58 1.53
C GLN A 373 -16.79 -45.90 0.72
N ARG A 374 -15.79 -46.73 0.95
CA ARG A 374 -15.72 -48.09 0.39
C ARG A 374 -16.96 -48.85 0.83
N TRP A 375 -17.68 -49.44 -0.13
CA TRP A 375 -18.93 -50.13 0.17
C TRP A 375 -18.82 -51.63 -0.08
N GLN A 376 -18.38 -52.02 -1.24
CA GLN A 376 -18.22 -53.41 -1.62
C GLN A 376 -17.13 -53.55 -2.68
N GLY A 377 -16.14 -54.39 -2.47
CA GLY A 377 -15.01 -54.57 -3.39
C GLY A 377 -13.76 -55.13 -2.72
N LYS A 378 -12.68 -55.11 -3.45
CA LYS A 378 -11.37 -55.59 -2.99
C LYS A 378 -10.51 -54.45 -2.51
N MET A 379 -9.89 -54.65 -1.35
CA MET A 379 -8.91 -53.70 -0.81
C MET A 379 -7.50 -54.29 -0.73
N LYS A 380 -6.51 -53.43 -0.80
CA LYS A 380 -5.11 -53.73 -0.63
C LYS A 380 -4.49 -52.73 0.34
N SER A 381 -3.53 -53.20 1.13
CA SER A 381 -2.72 -52.32 2.01
C SER A 381 -1.25 -52.62 1.76
N TYR A 382 -0.44 -51.54 1.77
CA TYR A 382 0.99 -51.60 1.47
C TYR A 382 1.82 -51.06 2.64
N TYR A 383 3.00 -51.61 2.83
CA TYR A 383 4.02 -51.12 3.73
C TYR A 383 5.35 -51.05 2.98
N LYS A 384 5.94 -49.86 2.87
CA LYS A 384 7.14 -49.60 2.06
C LYS A 384 6.98 -50.13 0.63
N ASP A 385 5.81 -49.86 0.01
CA ASP A 385 5.40 -50.27 -1.35
C ASP A 385 5.24 -51.80 -1.54
N GLU A 386 5.42 -52.60 -0.51
CA GLU A 386 5.12 -54.03 -0.55
C GLU A 386 3.68 -54.29 -0.12
N LEU A 387 2.98 -55.17 -0.84
CA LEU A 387 1.63 -55.60 -0.48
C LEU A 387 1.68 -56.43 0.80
N VAL A 388 1.01 -55.93 1.86
CA VAL A 388 0.98 -56.54 3.18
C VAL A 388 -0.39 -57.12 3.52
N PHE A 389 -1.45 -56.61 2.90
CA PHE A 389 -2.81 -57.11 3.14
C PHE A 389 -3.65 -57.00 1.89
N GLU A 390 -4.48 -58.02 1.64
CA GLU A 390 -5.54 -58.04 0.63
C GLU A 390 -6.83 -58.51 1.28
N GLY A 391 -7.95 -57.80 1.05
CA GLY A 391 -9.22 -58.12 1.69
C GLY A 391 -10.40 -57.68 0.87
N GLU A 392 -11.58 -58.02 1.36
CA GLU A 392 -12.86 -57.68 0.70
C GLU A 392 -13.71 -56.84 1.65
N TYR A 393 -14.38 -55.82 1.06
CA TYR A 393 -15.41 -55.01 1.71
C TYR A 393 -16.80 -55.49 1.30
N LEU A 394 -17.68 -55.56 2.28
CA LEU A 394 -19.11 -55.86 2.08
C LEU A 394 -19.92 -54.91 2.98
N ASN A 395 -20.87 -54.17 2.37
CA ASN A 395 -21.75 -53.25 3.07
C ASN A 395 -21.04 -52.18 3.92
N GLY A 396 -19.86 -51.75 3.48
CA GLY A 396 -19.09 -50.69 4.16
C GLY A 396 -18.12 -51.15 5.23
N GLU A 397 -18.07 -52.49 5.48
CA GLU A 397 -17.20 -53.09 6.47
C GLU A 397 -16.21 -54.06 5.82
N LEU A 398 -15.05 -54.23 6.39
CA LEU A 398 -14.06 -55.24 5.99
C LEU A 398 -14.60 -56.62 6.36
N TRP A 399 -14.92 -57.44 5.35
CA TRP A 399 -15.56 -58.72 5.53
C TRP A 399 -14.58 -59.90 5.63
N SER A 400 -13.52 -59.88 4.83
CA SER A 400 -12.50 -60.94 4.80
C SER A 400 -11.16 -60.38 4.34
N GLY A 401 -10.05 -61.04 4.69
CA GLY A 401 -8.73 -60.63 4.20
C GLY A 401 -7.64 -61.63 4.57
N LYS A 402 -6.55 -61.58 3.80
CA LYS A 402 -5.30 -62.30 4.07
C LYS A 402 -4.18 -61.30 4.11
N GLY A 403 -3.34 -61.34 5.14
CA GLY A 403 -2.20 -60.40 5.31
C GLY A 403 -0.98 -61.08 5.85
N LYS A 404 0.17 -60.38 5.71
CA LYS A 404 1.41 -60.74 6.38
C LYS A 404 1.42 -60.03 7.73
N GLU A 405 1.72 -60.78 8.81
CA GLU A 405 1.99 -60.19 10.10
C GLU A 405 3.38 -59.48 10.07
N TYR A 406 3.43 -58.19 10.34
CA TYR A 406 4.66 -57.46 10.57
C TYR A 406 4.80 -57.22 12.08
N ILE A 407 5.85 -57.74 12.68
CA ILE A 407 6.23 -57.42 14.06
C ILE A 407 6.85 -56.01 13.99
N ILE A 408 6.15 -55.01 14.47
CA ILE A 408 6.70 -53.66 14.65
C ILE A 408 7.46 -53.71 15.98
N ASN A 409 8.78 -53.81 15.92
CA ASN A 409 9.63 -53.51 17.08
C ASN A 409 9.61 -52.03 17.32
N PHE A 410 8.98 -51.59 18.43
CA PHE A 410 8.97 -50.20 18.91
C PHE A 410 10.36 -49.80 19.44
#